data_ae792ab3501f88a621b891c9f605b1b2
#
_entry.id   ae792ab3501f88a621b891c9f605b1b2
#
_cell.length_a   1.000
_cell.length_b   1.000
_cell.length_c   1.000
_cell.angle_alpha   90.00
_cell.angle_beta   90.00
_cell.angle_gamma   90.00
#
_symmetry.space_group_name_H-M   'P 1'
#
loop_
_entity.id
_entity.type
_entity.pdbx_description
1 polymer ?
#
loop_
_entity_poly.entity_id
_entity_poly.type
_entity_poly.pdbx_seq_one_letter_code
_entity_poly.pdbx_strand_id
1 'polypeptide(L)'
;MQMEVKEKPLRGVVAAVQLPNVSDVEFEASLTELRELAKTLGFEVVRTFIQKRSGFDSTAYLGVGKRHEIRCFVNNEPDLADIEDAAPPASDPADRQADVILVDHEISPSQARNLELEVGCEVMDRTMVILEIFH
;
A
#
# COMPACT_ATOMS: atom_id res chain seq x y z
N MET A 1 16.79 -29.32 -18.65
CA MET A 1 16.02 -28.22 -19.09
C MET A 1 15.36 -27.50 -17.96
N GLN A 2 15.51 -26.24 -17.96
CA GLN A 2 14.95 -25.48 -16.91
C GLN A 2 13.52 -25.15 -17.15
N MET A 3 12.73 -25.49 -16.19
CA MET A 3 11.36 -25.12 -16.22
C MET A 3 11.25 -23.71 -15.73
N GLU A 4 10.89 -22.83 -16.59
CA GLU A 4 10.60 -21.50 -16.15
C GLU A 4 9.28 -21.52 -15.45
N VAL A 5 9.33 -21.42 -14.15
CA VAL A 5 8.13 -21.14 -13.40
C VAL A 5 7.91 -19.64 -13.54
N LYS A 6 6.92 -19.27 -14.30
CA LYS A 6 6.52 -17.88 -14.35
C LYS A 6 5.84 -17.56 -13.05
N GLU A 7 6.61 -17.03 -12.14
CA GLU A 7 6.02 -16.51 -10.94
C GLU A 7 5.14 -15.33 -11.32
N LYS A 8 3.95 -15.29 -10.74
CA LYS A 8 3.09 -14.14 -10.92
C LYS A 8 3.79 -12.95 -10.31
N PRO A 9 3.77 -11.78 -10.96
CA PRO A 9 4.35 -10.59 -10.35
C PRO A 9 3.67 -10.31 -9.02
N LEU A 10 4.44 -9.79 -8.08
CA LEU A 10 3.88 -9.34 -6.82
C LEU A 10 2.95 -8.18 -7.08
N ARG A 11 1.82 -8.17 -6.41
CA ARG A 11 0.83 -7.12 -6.56
C ARG A 11 1.03 -6.07 -5.48
N GLY A 12 1.07 -4.82 -5.91
CA GLY A 12 1.27 -3.71 -5.01
C GLY A 12 0.10 -2.75 -4.99
N VAL A 13 -0.11 -2.15 -3.84
CA VAL A 13 -1.07 -1.08 -3.66
C VAL A 13 -0.27 0.18 -3.35
N VAL A 14 -0.55 1.28 -4.04
CA VAL A 14 0.07 2.56 -3.74
C VAL A 14 -0.79 3.30 -2.73
N ALA A 15 -0.17 3.82 -1.68
CA ALA A 15 -0.85 4.62 -0.66
C ALA A 15 -0.13 5.96 -0.53
N ALA A 16 -0.87 7.05 -0.62
CA ALA A 16 -0.28 8.37 -0.60
C ALA A 16 -1.14 9.39 0.14
N VAL A 17 -0.47 10.29 0.83
CA VAL A 17 -1.11 11.43 1.49
C VAL A 17 -0.76 12.69 0.70
N GLN A 18 -1.78 13.43 0.28
CA GLN A 18 -1.56 14.73 -0.35
C GLN A 18 -1.65 15.82 0.71
N LEU A 19 -0.54 16.51 0.93
CA LEU A 19 -0.47 17.63 1.86
C LEU A 19 -1.02 18.89 1.22
N PRO A 20 -1.49 19.90 2.02
CA PRO A 20 -2.11 21.09 1.46
C PRO A 20 -1.22 21.93 0.56
N ASN A 21 0.10 21.87 0.77
CA ASN A 21 1.06 22.65 -0.02
C ASN A 21 1.49 21.94 -1.30
N VAL A 22 0.95 20.78 -1.59
CA VAL A 22 1.29 20.00 -2.78
C VAL A 22 0.15 20.12 -3.78
N SER A 23 0.44 20.64 -4.97
CA SER A 23 -0.58 20.77 -6.02
C SER A 23 -0.97 19.40 -6.57
N ASP A 24 -2.14 19.34 -7.21
CA ASP A 24 -2.60 18.10 -7.84
C ASP A 24 -1.62 17.64 -8.92
N VAL A 25 -1.04 18.57 -9.66
CA VAL A 25 -0.08 18.24 -10.71
C VAL A 25 1.18 17.60 -10.12
N GLU A 26 1.73 18.20 -9.06
CA GLU A 26 2.89 17.66 -8.37
C GLU A 26 2.60 16.30 -7.77
N PHE A 27 1.42 16.17 -7.16
CA PHE A 27 1.02 14.93 -6.51
C PHE A 27 0.88 13.79 -7.54
N GLU A 28 0.21 14.06 -8.66
CA GLU A 28 0.05 13.06 -9.72
C GLU A 28 1.40 12.67 -10.33
N ALA A 29 2.31 13.63 -10.49
CA ALA A 29 3.64 13.33 -10.98
C ALA A 29 4.40 12.41 -10.04
N SER A 30 4.27 12.66 -8.74
CA SER A 30 4.91 11.82 -7.72
C SER A 30 4.35 10.39 -7.73
N LEU A 31 3.04 10.26 -7.84
CA LEU A 31 2.39 8.94 -7.90
C LEU A 31 2.80 8.19 -9.16
N THR A 32 2.85 8.87 -10.29
CA THR A 32 3.27 8.28 -11.55
C THR A 32 4.69 7.74 -11.44
N GLU A 33 5.58 8.53 -10.85
CA GLU A 33 6.96 8.11 -10.64
C GLU A 33 7.04 6.88 -9.74
N LEU A 34 6.31 6.87 -8.64
CA LEU A 34 6.31 5.72 -7.75
C LEU A 34 5.79 4.46 -8.45
N ARG A 35 4.73 4.59 -9.24
CA ARG A 35 4.19 3.46 -10.00
C ARG A 35 5.20 2.93 -11.01
N GLU A 36 5.96 3.83 -11.66
CA GLU A 36 7.02 3.42 -12.59
C GLU A 36 8.16 2.71 -11.88
N LEU A 37 8.55 3.21 -10.71
CA LEU A 37 9.57 2.55 -9.89
C LEU A 37 9.11 1.15 -9.46
N ALA A 38 7.86 1.02 -9.07
CA ALA A 38 7.29 -0.26 -8.70
C ALA A 38 7.33 -1.24 -9.87
N LYS A 39 6.97 -0.76 -11.05
CA LYS A 39 7.00 -1.57 -12.26
C LYS A 39 8.41 -2.05 -12.58
N THR A 40 9.40 -1.19 -12.38
CA THR A 40 10.81 -1.55 -12.57
C THR A 40 11.22 -2.69 -11.65
N LEU A 41 10.68 -2.75 -10.45
CA LEU A 41 10.93 -3.85 -9.50
C LEU A 41 10.12 -5.11 -9.81
N GLY A 42 9.22 -5.05 -10.78
CA GLY A 42 8.39 -6.20 -11.12
C GLY A 42 7.08 -6.26 -10.37
N PHE A 43 6.68 -5.21 -9.67
CA PHE A 43 5.37 -5.15 -9.02
C PHE A 43 4.30 -4.76 -10.02
N GLU A 44 3.12 -5.35 -9.87
CA GLU A 44 1.93 -4.92 -10.58
C GLU A 44 1.11 -4.07 -9.63
N VAL A 45 0.94 -2.78 -9.95
CA VAL A 45 0.15 -1.89 -9.11
C VAL A 45 -1.32 -2.09 -9.45
N VAL A 46 -2.07 -2.64 -8.51
CA VAL A 46 -3.47 -3.00 -8.72
C VAL A 46 -4.44 -1.94 -8.24
N ARG A 47 -3.99 -1.06 -7.36
CA ARG A 47 -4.84 0.02 -6.86
C ARG A 47 -4.02 1.13 -6.22
N THR A 48 -4.55 2.35 -6.25
CA THR A 48 -3.94 3.51 -5.61
C THR A 48 -4.93 4.11 -4.63
N PHE A 49 -4.49 4.30 -3.38
CA PHE A 49 -5.30 4.94 -2.34
C PHE A 49 -4.70 6.31 -2.02
N ILE A 50 -5.54 7.32 -2.03
CA ILE A 50 -5.12 8.71 -1.81
C ILE A 50 -5.93 9.29 -0.66
N GLN A 51 -5.25 10.03 0.21
CA GLN A 51 -5.90 10.75 1.29
C GLN A 51 -5.34 12.16 1.38
N LYS A 52 -6.22 13.16 1.41
CA LYS A 52 -5.82 14.54 1.64
C LYS A 52 -5.78 14.77 3.14
N ARG A 53 -4.66 15.27 3.65
CA ARG A 53 -4.48 15.53 5.08
C ARG A 53 -3.59 16.74 5.27
N SER A 54 -3.70 17.35 6.45
CA SER A 54 -2.80 18.45 6.82
C SER A 54 -1.43 17.95 7.26
N GLY A 55 -1.30 16.66 7.55
CA GLY A 55 -0.04 16.04 7.93
C GLY A 55 -0.17 14.54 7.93
N PHE A 56 0.94 13.84 8.10
CA PHE A 56 0.93 12.38 8.18
C PHE A 56 0.44 11.96 9.57
N ASP A 57 -0.27 10.84 9.61
CA ASP A 57 -0.62 10.23 10.87
C ASP A 57 0.67 9.73 11.54
N SER A 58 0.89 10.14 12.78
CA SER A 58 2.13 9.80 13.48
C SER A 58 2.27 8.30 13.77
N THR A 59 1.16 7.59 13.84
CA THR A 59 1.16 6.17 14.14
C THR A 59 1.47 5.32 12.90
N ALA A 60 0.78 5.58 11.79
CA ALA A 60 0.87 4.72 10.63
C ALA A 60 0.70 5.45 9.29
N TYR A 61 1.06 6.72 9.21
CA TYR A 61 1.10 7.52 7.98
C TYR A 61 -0.29 7.96 7.49
N LEU A 62 -1.22 7.03 7.32
CA LEU A 62 -2.58 7.31 6.84
C LEU A 62 -3.54 7.36 8.04
N GLY A 63 -4.67 8.03 7.86
CA GLY A 63 -5.71 8.04 8.88
C GLY A 63 -6.37 6.68 9.03
N VAL A 64 -7.02 6.47 10.17
CA VAL A 64 -7.64 5.18 10.53
C VAL A 64 -8.62 4.68 9.47
N GLY A 65 -9.47 5.56 8.95
CA GLY A 65 -10.46 5.17 7.94
C GLY A 65 -9.82 4.67 6.66
N LYS A 66 -8.78 5.35 6.21
CA LYS A 66 -8.08 4.94 4.98
C LYS A 66 -7.32 3.63 5.19
N ARG A 67 -6.70 3.44 6.35
CA ARG A 67 -6.04 2.17 6.68
C ARG A 67 -7.01 1.00 6.68
N HIS A 68 -8.20 1.22 7.20
CA HIS A 68 -9.26 0.22 7.21
C HIS A 68 -9.69 -0.13 5.78
N GLU A 69 -9.86 0.88 4.94
CA GLU A 69 -10.22 0.71 3.53
C GLU A 69 -9.17 -0.14 2.80
N ILE A 70 -7.89 0.15 3.02
CA ILE A 70 -6.80 -0.60 2.40
C ILE A 70 -6.78 -2.04 2.92
N ARG A 71 -6.95 -2.22 4.22
CA ARG A 71 -7.00 -3.55 4.82
C ARG A 71 -8.10 -4.41 4.21
N CYS A 72 -9.28 -3.84 4.06
CA CYS A 72 -10.39 -4.57 3.46
C CYS A 72 -10.10 -4.96 2.02
N PHE A 73 -9.50 -4.07 1.25
CA PHE A 73 -9.13 -4.38 -0.12
C PHE A 73 -8.05 -5.47 -0.17
N VAL A 74 -6.96 -5.30 0.59
CA VAL A 74 -5.81 -6.21 0.54
C VAL A 74 -6.21 -7.63 0.94
N ASN A 75 -7.03 -7.76 1.97
CA ASN A 75 -7.40 -9.05 2.51
C ASN A 75 -8.69 -9.60 1.89
N ASN A 76 -9.24 -8.90 0.90
CA ASN A 76 -10.48 -9.28 0.25
C ASN A 76 -11.61 -9.48 1.27
N GLU A 77 -11.71 -8.56 2.21
CA GLU A 77 -12.71 -8.59 3.27
C GLU A 77 -13.79 -7.54 3.00
N PRO A 78 -15.03 -7.84 3.37
CA PRO A 78 -16.07 -6.81 3.28
C PRO A 78 -15.84 -5.73 4.33
N ASP A 79 -16.33 -4.53 4.07
CA ASP A 79 -16.29 -3.45 5.03
C ASP A 79 -17.34 -3.73 6.10
N LEU A 80 -16.90 -4.19 7.25
CA LEU A 80 -17.78 -4.59 8.34
C LEU A 80 -18.42 -3.42 9.06
N ALA A 81 -18.07 -2.20 8.74
CA ALA A 81 -18.71 -1.03 9.32
C ALA A 81 -20.21 -0.97 8.98
N ASP A 82 -20.60 -1.56 7.86
CA ASP A 82 -21.98 -1.60 7.41
C ASP A 82 -22.73 -2.88 7.82
N ILE A 83 -22.05 -3.80 8.50
CA ILE A 83 -22.63 -5.08 8.88
C ILE A 83 -22.51 -5.24 10.38
N GLU A 84 -23.65 -5.07 11.07
CA GLU A 84 -23.68 -5.26 12.51
C GLU A 84 -23.58 -6.75 12.83
N ASP A 85 -22.82 -7.07 13.87
CA ASP A 85 -22.68 -8.42 14.42
C ASP A 85 -22.05 -9.45 13.49
N ALA A 86 -21.46 -9.02 12.39
CA ALA A 86 -20.75 -9.94 11.53
C ALA A 86 -19.36 -10.25 12.09
N ALA A 87 -19.06 -11.52 12.26
CA ALA A 87 -17.71 -11.93 12.59
C ALA A 87 -16.82 -11.71 11.36
N PRO A 88 -15.60 -11.14 11.52
CA PRO A 88 -14.73 -11.00 10.38
C PRO A 88 -14.39 -12.37 9.79
N PRO A 89 -14.55 -12.55 8.48
CA PRO A 89 -14.14 -13.80 7.86
C PRO A 89 -12.63 -13.96 8.01
N ALA A 90 -12.20 -15.18 8.26
CA ALA A 90 -10.77 -15.46 8.28
C ALA A 90 -10.25 -15.28 6.86
N SER A 91 -9.34 -14.33 6.66
CA SER A 91 -8.77 -14.16 5.34
C SER A 91 -7.68 -15.20 5.10
N ASP A 92 -7.83 -15.94 4.02
CA ASP A 92 -6.80 -16.88 3.59
C ASP A 92 -5.72 -16.05 2.87
N PRO A 93 -4.43 -16.26 3.19
CA PRO A 93 -3.37 -15.59 2.44
C PRO A 93 -3.45 -15.76 0.93
N ALA A 94 -4.04 -16.86 0.47
CA ALA A 94 -4.23 -17.10 -0.95
C ALA A 94 -5.26 -16.15 -1.58
N ASP A 95 -6.13 -15.54 -0.78
CA ASP A 95 -7.16 -14.63 -1.26
C ASP A 95 -6.73 -13.17 -1.24
N ARG A 96 -5.50 -12.89 -0.86
CA ARG A 96 -5.01 -11.52 -0.82
C ARG A 96 -4.97 -10.91 -2.20
N GLN A 97 -5.43 -9.68 -2.29
CA GLN A 97 -5.42 -8.93 -3.54
C GLN A 97 -4.12 -8.15 -3.74
N ALA A 98 -3.32 -8.01 -2.71
CA ALA A 98 -2.02 -7.33 -2.81
C ALA A 98 -1.03 -7.94 -1.82
N ASP A 99 0.23 -7.87 -2.18
CA ASP A 99 1.34 -8.44 -1.41
C ASP A 99 2.14 -7.37 -0.69
N VAL A 100 2.06 -6.13 -1.16
CA VAL A 100 2.86 -5.03 -0.62
C VAL A 100 2.10 -3.71 -0.74
N ILE A 101 2.31 -2.83 0.24
CA ILE A 101 1.85 -1.44 0.17
C ILE A 101 3.06 -0.58 -0.12
N LEU A 102 2.96 0.23 -1.17
CA LEU A 102 4.01 1.18 -1.56
C LEU A 102 3.58 2.57 -1.13
N VAL A 103 4.34 3.17 -0.23
CA VAL A 103 4.03 4.47 0.35
C VAL A 103 4.83 5.56 -0.35
N ASP A 104 4.18 6.64 -0.75
CA ASP A 104 4.79 7.71 -1.56
C ASP A 104 5.70 8.66 -0.80
N HIS A 105 5.96 8.40 0.46
CA HIS A 105 6.84 9.21 1.29
C HIS A 105 7.74 8.32 2.11
N GLU A 106 8.86 8.89 2.57
CA GLU A 106 9.68 8.21 3.53
C GLU A 106 8.98 8.26 4.89
N ILE A 107 8.78 7.10 5.50
CA ILE A 107 8.13 7.01 6.80
C ILE A 107 9.06 6.35 7.80
N SER A 108 8.79 6.54 9.08
CA SER A 108 9.61 5.94 10.12
C SER A 108 9.42 4.43 10.17
N PRO A 109 10.39 3.68 10.69
CA PRO A 109 10.22 2.24 10.88
C PRO A 109 9.01 1.90 11.73
N SER A 110 8.68 2.72 12.71
CA SER A 110 7.49 2.51 13.55
C SER A 110 6.21 2.66 12.77
N GLN A 111 6.13 3.69 11.92
CA GLN A 111 4.95 3.90 11.07
C GLN A 111 4.78 2.74 10.09
N ALA A 112 5.87 2.31 9.46
CA ALA A 112 5.83 1.19 8.52
C ALA A 112 5.37 -0.08 9.21
N ARG A 113 5.91 -0.37 10.38
CA ARG A 113 5.55 -1.57 11.13
C ARG A 113 4.09 -1.55 11.58
N ASN A 114 3.62 -0.42 12.07
CA ASN A 114 2.23 -0.29 12.50
C ASN A 114 1.28 -0.50 11.33
N LEU A 115 1.62 0.05 10.17
CA LEU A 115 0.81 -0.12 8.97
C LEU A 115 0.81 -1.59 8.51
N GLU A 116 1.96 -2.25 8.53
CA GLU A 116 2.06 -3.68 8.21
C GLU A 116 1.17 -4.54 9.10
N LEU A 117 1.23 -4.28 10.40
CA LEU A 117 0.44 -5.06 11.36
C LEU A 117 -1.05 -4.83 11.18
N GLU A 118 -1.43 -3.61 10.86
CA GLU A 118 -2.84 -3.27 10.71
C GLU A 118 -3.43 -3.80 9.40
N VAL A 119 -2.68 -3.70 8.33
CA VAL A 119 -3.17 -4.09 7.01
C VAL A 119 -2.90 -5.55 6.70
N GLY A 120 -1.82 -6.10 7.24
CA GLY A 120 -1.50 -7.52 7.08
C GLY A 120 -0.67 -7.84 5.87
N CYS A 121 0.05 -6.88 5.31
CA CYS A 121 1.01 -7.14 4.24
C CYS A 121 2.23 -6.24 4.40
N GLU A 122 3.28 -6.54 3.64
CA GLU A 122 4.53 -5.80 3.69
C GLU A 122 4.33 -4.34 3.27
N VAL A 123 5.08 -3.45 3.89
CA VAL A 123 5.09 -2.02 3.55
C VAL A 123 6.47 -1.61 3.09
N MET A 124 6.55 -0.96 1.94
CA MET A 124 7.78 -0.36 1.45
C MET A 124 7.52 1.12 1.22
N ASP A 125 8.36 1.97 1.78
CA ASP A 125 8.27 3.39 1.48
C ASP A 125 9.07 3.71 0.22
N ARG A 126 8.99 4.96 -0.23
CA ARG A 126 9.66 5.39 -1.46
C ARG A 126 11.16 5.12 -1.44
N THR A 127 11.79 5.38 -0.29
CA THR A 127 13.23 5.17 -0.14
C THR A 127 13.58 3.69 -0.29
N MET A 128 12.81 2.81 0.30
CA MET A 128 13.04 1.37 0.20
C MET A 128 12.88 0.88 -1.24
N VAL A 129 11.90 1.39 -1.96
CA VAL A 129 11.69 1.04 -3.37
C VAL A 129 12.90 1.45 -4.20
N ILE A 130 13.39 2.67 -4.00
CA ILE A 130 14.55 3.17 -4.72
C ILE A 130 15.80 2.35 -4.40
N LEU A 131 16.03 2.05 -3.13
CA LEU A 131 17.18 1.24 -2.73
C LEU A 131 17.15 -0.15 -3.33
N GLU A 132 15.97 -0.73 -3.46
CA GLU A 132 15.82 -2.05 -4.03
C GLU A 132 16.16 -2.09 -5.52
N ILE A 133 15.85 -1.00 -6.24
CA ILE A 133 16.19 -0.89 -7.66
C ILE A 133 17.70 -0.86 -7.86
N PHE A 134 18.41 -0.19 -6.97
CA PHE A 134 19.87 -0.03 -7.09
C PHE A 134 20.66 -1.07 -6.30
N HIS A 135 20.01 -2.04 -5.77
CA HIS A 135 20.65 -3.07 -4.97
C HIS A 135 21.48 -4.03 -5.80
#